data_347f8dcb32fa6f816a3334c5671f3555
#
_entry.id   347f8dcb32fa6f816a3334c5671f3555
#
_cell.length_a   1.000
_cell.length_b   1.000
_cell.length_c   1.000
_cell.angle_alpha   90.00
_cell.angle_beta   90.00
_cell.angle_gamma   90.00
#
_symmetry.space_group_name_H-M   'P 1'
#
loop_
_entity.id
_entity.type
_entity.pdbx_description
1 polymer ?
#
loop_
_entity_poly.entity_id
_entity_poly.type
_entity_poly.pdbx_seq_one_letter_code
_entity_poly.pdbx_strand_id
1 'polypeptide(L)'
;MEKNKLVELKNIVKAFNGEPVLRSINLDVHDNEFMTLLGPSGCGKTTTLRIIGGFATPDSGDVFFDGVRINDVPPHKRQVNTVFQKYALFPHLNVYENVAFALRLKKTPEREVSMRVAEMLELVNLSGFEKRSVNYLSGGQQQRVAIARALISNPRVLLLDEPLGALDLKLRKEMQTELKALQQ
;
A
#
# COMPACT_ATOMS: atom_id res chain seq x y z
N MET A 1 12.12 24.75 -7.80
CA MET A 1 12.81 23.50 -7.40
C MET A 1 12.09 22.36 -8.07
N GLU A 2 12.74 21.58 -8.94
CA GLU A 2 12.14 20.35 -9.47
C GLU A 2 11.90 19.39 -8.31
N LYS A 3 10.67 18.90 -8.18
CA LYS A 3 10.34 17.87 -7.18
C LYS A 3 11.10 16.59 -7.55
N ASN A 4 11.76 16.00 -6.57
CA ASN A 4 12.49 14.75 -6.79
C ASN A 4 11.53 13.62 -7.19
N LYS A 5 11.84 12.91 -8.29
CA LYS A 5 11.07 11.74 -8.73
C LYS A 5 11.37 10.57 -7.81
N LEU A 6 10.37 10.13 -7.06
CA LEU A 6 10.51 9.01 -6.14
C LEU A 6 10.27 7.65 -6.83
N VAL A 7 9.23 7.57 -7.68
CA VAL A 7 8.96 6.40 -8.52
C VAL A 7 8.88 6.85 -9.97
N GLU A 8 9.55 6.13 -10.85
CA GLU A 8 9.52 6.42 -12.29
C GLU A 8 9.28 5.13 -13.06
N LEU A 9 8.28 5.12 -13.93
CA LEU A 9 8.01 4.05 -14.89
C LEU A 9 8.39 4.57 -16.28
N LYS A 10 9.22 3.81 -17.00
CA LYS A 10 9.66 4.14 -18.37
C LYS A 10 9.26 3.05 -19.34
N ASN A 11 8.39 3.39 -20.30
CA ASN A 11 7.97 2.53 -21.40
C ASN A 11 7.49 1.14 -20.95
N ILE A 12 6.76 1.08 -19.84
CA ILE A 12 6.28 -0.18 -19.25
C ILE A 12 5.28 -0.85 -20.17
N VAL A 13 5.60 -2.06 -20.57
CA VAL A 13 4.71 -2.96 -21.31
C VAL A 13 4.42 -4.18 -20.46
N LYS A 14 3.16 -4.61 -20.41
CA LYS A 14 2.73 -5.84 -19.76
C LYS A 14 1.57 -6.48 -20.53
N ALA A 15 1.72 -7.76 -20.86
CA ALA A 15 0.66 -8.58 -21.42
C ALA A 15 0.38 -9.79 -20.53
N PHE A 16 -0.82 -10.32 -20.58
CA PHE A 16 -1.21 -11.59 -19.99
C PHE A 16 -1.86 -12.46 -21.06
N ASN A 17 -1.38 -13.67 -21.23
CA ASN A 17 -1.86 -14.61 -22.25
C ASN A 17 -1.87 -14.02 -23.68
N GLY A 18 -0.90 -13.15 -23.99
CA GLY A 18 -0.81 -12.47 -25.29
C GLY A 18 -1.65 -11.18 -25.40
N GLU A 19 -2.53 -10.88 -24.45
CA GLU A 19 -3.33 -9.65 -24.44
C GLU A 19 -2.58 -8.52 -23.73
N PRO A 20 -2.31 -7.38 -24.43
CA PRO A 20 -1.59 -6.27 -23.84
C PRO A 20 -2.49 -5.48 -22.88
N VAL A 21 -2.08 -5.41 -21.60
CA VAL A 21 -2.74 -4.65 -20.53
C VAL A 21 -2.08 -3.29 -20.35
N LEU A 22 -0.75 -3.22 -20.38
CA LEU A 22 -0.01 -1.96 -20.36
C LEU A 22 0.74 -1.79 -21.68
N ARG A 23 0.58 -0.63 -22.31
CA ARG A 23 1.12 -0.34 -23.65
C ARG A 23 2.05 0.85 -23.57
N SER A 24 3.31 0.61 -23.18
CA SER A 24 4.35 1.64 -23.09
C SER A 24 3.98 2.78 -22.13
N ILE A 25 3.61 2.43 -20.89
CA ILE A 25 3.20 3.41 -19.87
C ILE A 25 4.43 4.13 -19.33
N ASN A 26 4.32 5.46 -19.25
CA ASN A 26 5.26 6.33 -18.56
C ASN A 26 4.52 7.01 -17.40
N LEU A 27 5.13 7.02 -16.21
CA LEU A 27 4.55 7.61 -15.01
C LEU A 27 5.64 8.07 -14.08
N ASP A 28 5.54 9.31 -13.60
CA ASP A 28 6.42 9.87 -12.57
C ASP A 28 5.60 10.13 -11.31
N VAL A 29 6.10 9.70 -10.16
CA VAL A 29 5.55 10.01 -8.84
C VAL A 29 6.61 10.75 -8.04
N HIS A 30 6.28 11.90 -7.51
CA HIS A 30 7.22 12.75 -6.79
C HIS A 30 7.12 12.54 -5.26
N ASP A 31 8.15 12.97 -4.54
CA ASP A 31 8.12 12.99 -3.07
C ASP A 31 6.93 13.83 -2.57
N ASN A 32 6.24 13.33 -1.55
CA ASN A 32 5.05 13.95 -0.96
C ASN A 32 3.92 14.22 -1.96
N GLU A 33 3.77 13.36 -2.98
CA GLU A 33 2.68 13.44 -3.94
C GLU A 33 1.58 12.43 -3.59
N PHE A 34 0.32 12.89 -3.60
CA PHE A 34 -0.86 12.03 -3.57
C PHE A 34 -1.37 11.83 -4.99
N MET A 35 -1.01 10.72 -5.61
CA MET A 35 -1.40 10.39 -6.98
C MET A 35 -2.60 9.43 -7.01
N THR A 36 -3.53 9.67 -7.92
CA THR A 36 -4.69 8.80 -8.15
C THR A 36 -4.70 8.29 -9.58
N LEU A 37 -4.71 6.97 -9.75
CA LEU A 37 -4.91 6.33 -11.05
C LEU A 37 -6.41 6.16 -11.32
N LEU A 38 -6.93 6.84 -12.35
CA LEU A 38 -8.32 6.77 -12.77
C LEU A 38 -8.47 5.95 -14.06
N GLY A 39 -9.59 5.26 -14.19
CA GLY A 39 -9.92 4.51 -15.40
C GLY A 39 -10.90 3.36 -15.13
N PRO A 40 -11.49 2.79 -16.19
CA PRO A 40 -12.44 1.68 -16.07
C PRO A 40 -11.78 0.41 -15.50
N SER A 41 -12.60 -0.58 -15.13
CA SER A 41 -12.11 -1.90 -14.75
C SER A 41 -11.31 -2.52 -15.90
N GLY A 42 -10.19 -3.18 -15.59
CA GLY A 42 -9.33 -3.82 -16.60
C GLY A 42 -8.35 -2.90 -17.34
N CYS A 43 -8.34 -1.58 -17.10
CA CYS A 43 -7.41 -0.66 -17.80
C CYS A 43 -5.96 -0.68 -17.28
N GLY A 44 -5.60 -1.61 -16.40
CA GLY A 44 -4.22 -1.81 -15.97
C GLY A 44 -3.80 -1.13 -14.65
N LYS A 45 -4.69 -0.45 -13.90
CA LYS A 45 -4.37 0.19 -12.61
C LYS A 45 -3.70 -0.76 -11.61
N THR A 46 -4.37 -1.86 -11.29
CA THR A 46 -3.85 -2.90 -10.39
C THR A 46 -2.54 -3.49 -10.92
N THR A 47 -2.42 -3.68 -12.23
CA THR A 47 -1.19 -4.19 -12.86
C THR A 47 -0.03 -3.21 -12.66
N THR A 48 -0.27 -1.91 -12.85
CA THR A 48 0.72 -0.85 -12.61
C THR A 48 1.17 -0.84 -11.14
N LEU A 49 0.24 -0.88 -10.20
CA LEU A 49 0.55 -0.95 -8.77
C LEU A 49 1.34 -2.22 -8.42
N ARG A 50 0.97 -3.37 -8.99
CA ARG A 50 1.70 -4.64 -8.79
C ARG A 50 3.13 -4.59 -9.34
N ILE A 51 3.36 -3.91 -10.46
CA ILE A 51 4.69 -3.72 -11.01
C ILE A 51 5.54 -2.83 -10.10
N ILE A 52 5.00 -1.71 -9.61
CA ILE A 52 5.70 -0.83 -8.65
C ILE A 52 5.99 -1.60 -7.35
N GLY A 53 5.04 -2.36 -6.84
CA GLY A 53 5.19 -3.19 -5.63
C GLY A 53 6.10 -4.42 -5.79
N GLY A 54 6.49 -4.77 -7.03
CA GLY A 54 7.32 -5.95 -7.33
C GLY A 54 6.58 -7.28 -7.34
N PHE A 55 5.22 -7.26 -7.35
CA PHE A 55 4.37 -8.46 -7.45
C PHE A 55 4.14 -8.91 -8.90
N ALA A 56 4.54 -8.10 -9.87
CA ALA A 56 4.56 -8.43 -11.29
C ALA A 56 5.80 -7.82 -11.94
N THR A 57 6.40 -8.55 -12.87
CA THR A 57 7.53 -8.05 -13.68
C THR A 57 6.99 -7.51 -15.00
N PRO A 58 7.41 -6.34 -15.45
CA PRO A 58 7.06 -5.85 -16.79
C PRO A 58 7.71 -6.74 -17.86
N ASP A 59 7.09 -6.84 -19.03
CA ASP A 59 7.63 -7.58 -20.17
C ASP A 59 8.71 -6.75 -20.87
N SER A 60 8.60 -5.42 -20.84
CA SER A 60 9.63 -4.46 -21.22
C SER A 60 9.46 -3.13 -20.48
N GLY A 61 10.49 -2.29 -20.53
CA GLY A 61 10.56 -1.04 -19.80
C GLY A 61 11.18 -1.18 -18.42
N ASP A 62 11.38 -0.05 -17.76
CA ASP A 62 12.11 0.03 -16.51
C ASP A 62 11.33 0.74 -15.41
N VAL A 63 11.47 0.23 -14.19
CA VAL A 63 10.94 0.80 -12.96
C VAL A 63 12.11 1.32 -12.15
N PHE A 64 12.05 2.60 -11.76
CA PHE A 64 13.04 3.21 -10.91
C PHE A 64 12.41 3.64 -9.58
N PHE A 65 13.18 3.54 -8.53
CA PHE A 65 12.87 4.07 -7.21
C PHE A 65 14.06 4.92 -6.76
N ASP A 66 13.81 6.21 -6.52
CA ASP A 66 14.86 7.17 -6.15
C ASP A 66 16.07 7.12 -7.09
N GLY A 67 15.81 7.06 -8.40
CA GLY A 67 16.82 6.96 -9.47
C GLY A 67 17.46 5.58 -9.65
N VAL A 68 17.19 4.61 -8.78
CA VAL A 68 17.73 3.25 -8.86
C VAL A 68 16.75 2.31 -9.56
N ARG A 69 17.18 1.57 -10.57
CA ARG A 69 16.38 0.56 -11.27
C ARG A 69 16.03 -0.60 -10.32
N ILE A 70 14.74 -0.94 -10.22
CA ILE A 70 14.24 -1.94 -9.26
C ILE A 70 13.48 -3.10 -9.91
N ASN A 71 13.57 -3.32 -11.22
CA ASN A 71 12.84 -4.41 -11.89
C ASN A 71 13.08 -5.78 -11.21
N ASP A 72 14.33 -6.05 -10.85
CA ASP A 72 14.79 -7.33 -10.30
C ASP A 72 14.80 -7.36 -8.76
N VAL A 73 14.35 -6.28 -8.11
CA VAL A 73 14.25 -6.20 -6.65
C VAL A 73 12.96 -6.84 -6.18
N PRO A 74 13.00 -7.88 -5.34
CA PRO A 74 11.79 -8.54 -4.83
C PRO A 74 10.98 -7.64 -3.91
N PRO A 75 9.65 -7.87 -3.76
CA PRO A 75 8.74 -6.99 -3.01
C PRO A 75 9.22 -6.65 -1.59
N HIS A 76 9.71 -7.64 -0.86
CA HIS A 76 10.13 -7.47 0.54
C HIS A 76 11.40 -6.63 0.73
N LYS A 77 12.13 -6.32 -0.35
CA LYS A 77 13.31 -5.44 -0.34
C LYS A 77 13.00 -4.03 -0.88
N ARG A 78 11.79 -3.79 -1.38
CA ARG A 78 11.38 -2.46 -1.83
C ARG A 78 10.90 -1.62 -0.64
N GLN A 79 11.17 -0.33 -0.67
CA GLN A 79 10.65 0.63 0.33
C GLN A 79 9.22 1.07 0.01
N VAL A 80 8.43 0.12 -0.44
CA VAL A 80 7.06 0.30 -0.92
C VAL A 80 6.16 -0.69 -0.20
N ASN A 81 5.07 -0.23 0.37
CA ASN A 81 4.05 -1.11 0.95
C ASN A 81 2.76 -1.03 0.15
N THR A 82 2.01 -2.12 0.14
CA THR A 82 0.75 -2.23 -0.61
C THR A 82 -0.39 -2.62 0.31
N VAL A 83 -1.50 -1.87 0.24
CA VAL A 83 -2.80 -2.28 0.77
C VAL A 83 -3.60 -2.85 -0.39
N PHE A 84 -3.89 -4.14 -0.33
CA PHE A 84 -4.64 -4.86 -1.37
C PHE A 84 -6.15 -4.63 -1.22
N GLN A 85 -6.88 -4.78 -2.30
CA GLN A 85 -8.34 -4.64 -2.38
C GLN A 85 -9.10 -5.47 -1.33
N LYS A 86 -8.64 -6.68 -1.00
CA LYS A 86 -9.20 -7.55 0.06
C LYS A 86 -8.45 -7.41 1.40
N TYR A 87 -7.71 -6.32 1.61
CA TYR A 87 -6.93 -5.99 2.81
C TYR A 87 -5.85 -6.99 3.19
N ALA A 88 -5.96 -8.27 2.82
CA ALA A 88 -5.01 -9.35 3.09
C ALA A 88 -4.57 -9.43 4.58
N LEU A 89 -5.50 -9.20 5.51
CA LEU A 89 -5.23 -9.36 6.94
C LEU A 89 -4.98 -10.82 7.28
N PHE A 90 -4.16 -11.06 8.29
CA PHE A 90 -3.91 -12.40 8.83
C PHE A 90 -5.08 -12.80 9.73
N PRO A 91 -5.96 -13.73 9.31
CA PRO A 91 -7.22 -14.01 10.02
C PRO A 91 -7.02 -14.72 11.37
N HIS A 92 -5.87 -15.34 11.58
CA HIS A 92 -5.48 -16.03 12.81
C HIS A 92 -4.80 -15.10 13.83
N LEU A 93 -4.52 -13.85 13.45
CA LEU A 93 -3.94 -12.82 14.31
C LEU A 93 -4.99 -11.77 14.69
N ASN A 94 -4.87 -11.23 15.90
CA ASN A 94 -5.68 -10.09 16.33
C ASN A 94 -5.20 -8.77 15.67
N VAL A 95 -5.84 -7.65 16.00
CA VAL A 95 -5.50 -6.32 15.46
C VAL A 95 -4.06 -5.94 15.78
N TYR A 96 -3.66 -6.05 17.06
CA TYR A 96 -2.30 -5.73 17.51
C TYR A 96 -1.26 -6.55 16.73
N GLU A 97 -1.45 -7.85 16.66
CA GLU A 97 -0.52 -8.77 16.00
C GLU A 97 -0.41 -8.53 14.49
N ASN A 98 -1.53 -8.19 13.82
CA ASN A 98 -1.51 -7.78 12.42
C ASN A 98 -0.64 -6.55 12.20
N VAL A 99 -0.79 -5.51 13.03
CA VAL A 99 -0.03 -4.28 12.92
C VAL A 99 1.44 -4.51 13.31
N ALA A 100 1.70 -5.23 14.41
CA ALA A 100 3.05 -5.52 14.90
C ALA A 100 3.90 -6.40 13.97
N PHE A 101 3.27 -7.13 13.06
CA PHE A 101 3.89 -8.21 12.29
C PHE A 101 5.20 -7.79 11.61
N ALA A 102 5.21 -6.65 10.91
CA ALA A 102 6.40 -6.18 10.18
C ALA A 102 7.56 -5.83 11.12
N LEU A 103 7.28 -5.26 12.29
CA LEU A 103 8.30 -4.90 13.28
C LEU A 103 8.91 -6.14 13.93
N ARG A 104 8.07 -7.15 14.22
CA ARG A 104 8.55 -8.43 14.77
C ARG A 104 9.43 -9.19 13.78
N LEU A 105 9.10 -9.16 12.47
CA LEU A 105 9.99 -9.71 11.44
C LEU A 105 11.36 -9.02 11.42
N LYS A 106 11.40 -7.71 11.70
CA LYS A 106 12.65 -6.92 11.82
C LYS A 106 13.34 -7.14 13.18
N LYS A 107 12.80 -8.00 14.05
CA LYS A 107 13.31 -8.25 15.41
C LYS A 107 13.38 -6.98 16.27
N THR A 108 12.46 -6.04 16.08
CA THR A 108 12.34 -4.84 16.90
C THR A 108 12.01 -5.22 18.35
N PRO A 109 12.61 -4.58 19.36
CA PRO A 109 12.32 -4.85 20.77
C PRO A 109 10.83 -4.67 21.09
N GLU A 110 10.22 -5.58 21.88
CA GLU A 110 8.77 -5.60 22.11
C GLU A 110 8.26 -4.31 22.77
N ARG A 111 9.07 -3.65 23.58
CA ARG A 111 8.73 -2.33 24.16
C ARG A 111 8.50 -1.29 23.06
N GLU A 112 9.37 -1.24 22.04
CA GLU A 112 9.23 -0.33 20.91
C GLU A 112 8.04 -0.74 20.03
N VAL A 113 7.85 -2.05 19.79
CA VAL A 113 6.69 -2.57 19.06
C VAL A 113 5.40 -2.10 19.71
N SER A 114 5.27 -2.26 21.04
CA SER A 114 4.05 -1.87 21.77
C SER A 114 3.76 -0.38 21.67
N MET A 115 4.77 0.45 21.78
CA MET A 115 4.63 1.91 21.65
C MET A 115 4.17 2.30 20.24
N ARG A 116 4.86 1.81 19.21
CA ARG A 116 4.56 2.14 17.81
C ARG A 116 3.21 1.60 17.35
N VAL A 117 2.80 0.41 17.84
CA VAL A 117 1.47 -0.12 17.55
C VAL A 117 0.39 0.73 18.18
N ALA A 118 0.56 1.20 19.44
CA ALA A 118 -0.41 2.06 20.10
C ALA A 118 -0.57 3.39 19.35
N GLU A 119 0.53 4.06 18.99
CA GLU A 119 0.54 5.28 18.17
C GLU A 119 -0.16 5.08 16.83
N MET A 120 0.12 3.95 16.16
CA MET A 120 -0.46 3.64 14.86
C MET A 120 -1.97 3.36 14.95
N LEU A 121 -2.43 2.65 16.00
CA LEU A 121 -3.86 2.40 16.21
C LEU A 121 -4.62 3.67 16.59
N GLU A 122 -4.00 4.57 17.31
CA GLU A 122 -4.56 5.91 17.57
C GLU A 122 -4.71 6.69 16.26
N LEU A 123 -3.67 6.72 15.42
CA LEU A 123 -3.67 7.40 14.12
C LEU A 123 -4.82 6.96 13.21
N VAL A 124 -5.17 5.66 13.24
CA VAL A 124 -6.26 5.12 12.42
C VAL A 124 -7.59 5.00 13.17
N ASN A 125 -7.74 5.63 14.34
CA ASN A 125 -8.95 5.61 15.18
C ASN A 125 -9.41 4.19 15.56
N LEU A 126 -8.48 3.33 15.97
CA LEU A 126 -8.73 1.95 16.42
C LEU A 126 -8.16 1.66 17.83
N SER A 127 -7.93 2.69 18.66
CA SER A 127 -7.55 2.51 20.06
C SER A 127 -8.60 1.67 20.80
N GLY A 128 -8.17 0.70 21.60
CA GLY A 128 -9.05 -0.23 22.32
C GLY A 128 -9.49 -1.45 21.50
N PHE A 129 -9.02 -1.59 20.25
CA PHE A 129 -9.30 -2.74 19.40
C PHE A 129 -8.18 -3.78 19.38
N GLU A 130 -7.08 -3.58 20.09
CA GLU A 130 -5.84 -4.35 20.03
C GLU A 130 -6.05 -5.87 20.08
N LYS A 131 -6.91 -6.32 21.03
CA LYS A 131 -7.17 -7.74 21.28
C LYS A 131 -8.29 -8.34 20.42
N ARG A 132 -8.97 -7.51 19.60
CA ARG A 132 -10.08 -8.01 18.76
C ARG A 132 -9.55 -8.85 17.61
N SER A 133 -10.24 -9.94 17.31
CA SER A 133 -10.01 -10.68 16.08
C SER A 133 -10.44 -9.84 14.87
N VAL A 134 -9.62 -9.83 13.82
CA VAL A 134 -9.90 -9.08 12.57
C VAL A 134 -11.16 -9.58 11.86
N ASN A 135 -11.59 -10.81 12.11
CA ASN A 135 -12.79 -11.40 11.51
C ASN A 135 -14.11 -10.77 12.02
N TYR A 136 -14.08 -10.11 13.18
CA TYR A 136 -15.25 -9.44 13.77
C TYR A 136 -15.27 -7.92 13.51
N LEU A 137 -14.36 -7.43 12.67
CA LEU A 137 -14.29 -6.03 12.29
C LEU A 137 -15.18 -5.74 11.08
N SER A 138 -15.74 -4.51 11.02
CA SER A 138 -16.37 -4.01 9.81
C SER A 138 -15.34 -3.85 8.68
N GLY A 139 -15.78 -3.79 7.41
CA GLY A 139 -14.90 -3.60 6.27
C GLY A 139 -14.01 -2.35 6.41
N GLY A 140 -14.56 -1.23 6.89
CA GLY A 140 -13.77 -0.02 7.16
C GLY A 140 -12.75 -0.19 8.28
N GLN A 141 -13.08 -0.94 9.36
CA GLN A 141 -12.13 -1.25 10.41
C GLN A 141 -11.02 -2.18 9.93
N GLN A 142 -11.34 -3.20 9.13
CA GLN A 142 -10.34 -4.08 8.50
C GLN A 142 -9.39 -3.29 7.60
N GLN A 143 -9.92 -2.35 6.83
CA GLN A 143 -9.13 -1.46 6.00
C GLN A 143 -8.16 -0.61 6.83
N ARG A 144 -8.63 0.01 7.92
CA ARG A 144 -7.79 0.79 8.83
C ARG A 144 -6.67 -0.06 9.45
N VAL A 145 -6.95 -1.30 9.84
CA VAL A 145 -5.91 -2.24 10.29
C VAL A 145 -4.89 -2.51 9.18
N ALA A 146 -5.32 -2.70 7.93
CA ALA A 146 -4.42 -2.93 6.81
C ALA A 146 -3.54 -1.70 6.51
N ILE A 147 -4.10 -0.49 6.60
CA ILE A 147 -3.35 0.76 6.47
C ILE A 147 -2.34 0.89 7.61
N ALA A 148 -2.74 0.70 8.87
CA ALA A 148 -1.87 0.72 10.03
C ALA A 148 -0.70 -0.26 9.87
N ARG A 149 -0.98 -1.51 9.46
CA ARG A 149 0.04 -2.53 9.17
C ARG A 149 1.00 -2.10 8.05
N ALA A 150 0.50 -1.43 7.03
CA ALA A 150 1.34 -0.97 5.94
C ALA A 150 2.21 0.24 6.35
N LEU A 151 1.70 1.13 7.17
CA LEU A 151 2.42 2.35 7.60
C LEU A 151 3.44 2.09 8.70
N ILE A 152 3.24 1.12 9.60
CA ILE A 152 4.09 0.91 10.78
C ILE A 152 5.56 0.64 10.45
N SER A 153 5.86 0.14 9.25
CA SER A 153 7.22 -0.09 8.78
C SER A 153 7.89 1.16 8.18
N ASN A 154 7.17 2.28 8.16
CA ASN A 154 7.60 3.58 7.65
C ASN A 154 8.02 3.53 6.17
N PRO A 155 7.14 3.10 5.25
CA PRO A 155 7.46 3.03 3.83
C PRO A 155 7.58 4.42 3.22
N ARG A 156 8.45 4.59 2.21
CA ARG A 156 8.51 5.83 1.43
C ARG A 156 7.36 5.97 0.44
N VAL A 157 6.76 4.85 0.02
CA VAL A 157 5.58 4.82 -0.87
C VAL A 157 4.55 3.86 -0.33
N LEU A 158 3.30 4.32 -0.24
CA LEU A 158 2.14 3.50 0.07
C LEU A 158 1.29 3.34 -1.20
N LEU A 159 1.12 2.11 -1.65
CA LEU A 159 0.24 1.76 -2.77
C LEU A 159 -1.12 1.30 -2.23
N LEU A 160 -2.19 1.85 -2.79
CA LEU A 160 -3.57 1.52 -2.41
C LEU A 160 -4.30 0.97 -3.64
N ASP A 161 -4.56 -0.34 -3.67
CA ASP A 161 -5.27 -0.99 -4.78
C ASP A 161 -6.77 -1.04 -4.48
N GLU A 162 -7.54 -0.12 -5.07
CA GLU A 162 -8.99 0.05 -4.90
C GLU A 162 -9.44 0.05 -3.42
N PRO A 163 -8.77 0.80 -2.52
CA PRO A 163 -8.99 0.69 -1.09
C PRO A 163 -10.42 1.02 -0.67
N LEU A 164 -11.15 1.76 -1.51
CA LEU A 164 -12.49 2.27 -1.18
C LEU A 164 -13.62 1.57 -1.96
N GLY A 165 -13.29 0.56 -2.78
CA GLY A 165 -14.26 -0.07 -3.69
C GLY A 165 -15.40 -0.79 -2.98
N ALA A 166 -15.15 -1.37 -1.82
CA ALA A 166 -16.12 -2.16 -1.05
C ALA A 166 -16.90 -1.35 0.01
N LEU A 167 -16.65 -0.03 0.12
CA LEU A 167 -17.25 0.84 1.13
C LEU A 167 -18.49 1.56 0.59
N ASP A 168 -19.49 1.79 1.46
CA ASP A 168 -20.59 2.68 1.17
C ASP A 168 -20.13 4.14 0.97
N LEU A 169 -20.99 4.99 0.40
CA LEU A 169 -20.64 6.36 0.01
C LEU A 169 -20.18 7.23 1.20
N LYS A 170 -20.76 7.05 2.38
CA LYS A 170 -20.44 7.84 3.57
C LYS A 170 -19.04 7.46 4.08
N LEU A 171 -18.83 6.17 4.31
CA LEU A 171 -17.56 5.64 4.79
C LEU A 171 -16.42 5.90 3.80
N ARG A 172 -16.72 5.87 2.48
CA ARG A 172 -15.75 6.21 1.43
C ARG A 172 -15.25 7.64 1.54
N LYS A 173 -16.16 8.62 1.77
CA LYS A 173 -15.77 10.03 1.95
C LYS A 173 -14.94 10.25 3.20
N GLU A 174 -15.32 9.61 4.32
CA GLU A 174 -14.57 9.65 5.57
C GLU A 174 -13.14 9.13 5.36
N MET A 175 -13.00 7.97 4.75
CA MET A 175 -11.70 7.37 4.47
C MET A 175 -10.83 8.18 3.49
N GLN A 176 -11.42 8.84 2.49
CA GLN A 176 -10.68 9.76 1.61
C GLN A 176 -10.07 10.92 2.38
N THR A 177 -10.80 11.47 3.34
CA THR A 177 -10.30 12.56 4.18
C THR A 177 -9.18 12.07 5.11
N GLU A 178 -9.35 10.90 5.73
CA GLU A 178 -8.33 10.27 6.58
C GLU A 178 -7.05 9.97 5.81
N LEU A 179 -7.14 9.37 4.61
CA LEU A 179 -5.96 9.06 3.78
C LEU A 179 -5.19 10.31 3.37
N LYS A 180 -5.88 11.41 3.09
CA LYS A 180 -5.23 12.70 2.81
C LYS A 180 -4.54 13.28 4.05
N ALA A 181 -5.15 13.15 5.23
CA ALA A 181 -4.56 13.60 6.48
C ALA A 181 -3.31 12.79 6.88
N LEU A 182 -3.30 11.49 6.54
CA LEU A 182 -2.14 10.61 6.81
C LEU A 182 -0.92 10.90 5.92
N GLN A 183 -1.11 11.62 4.79
CA GLN A 183 -0.02 11.97 3.88
C GLN A 183 0.72 13.25 4.30
N GLN A 184 0.07 14.14 5.05
CA GLN A 184 0.63 15.40 5.55
C GLN A 184 1.50 15.19 6.79
#